data_0b5370e685a3bd4bebb2676cc2b614e1
#
_entry.id   0b5370e685a3bd4bebb2676cc2b614e1
#
_cell.length_a   1.000
_cell.length_b   1.000
_cell.length_c   1.000
_cell.angle_alpha   90.00
_cell.angle_beta   90.00
_cell.angle_gamma   90.00
#
_symmetry.space_group_name_H-M   'P 1'
#
loop_
_entity.id
_entity.type
_entity.pdbx_description
1 polymer ?
#
loop_
_entity_poly.entity_id
_entity_poly.type
_entity_poly.pdbx_seq_one_letter_code
_entity_poly.pdbx_strand_id
1 'polypeptide(L)'
;NLLLVDIYGRAKRLHIQTDAKRVVMIVESDNGRDNNAQELVKNVLGNDKREFVTAVDENNVVIVKDLNDDQNNRDIDKTAQSIVTYLQKEGITNVHIAYGTSVNEIKDVSRSYKEAKMALDVGKIFFSDRDVIAYSELGIGRLIYQLPIPLCKMFIKEIFDGNSPDDFDEETLTTINKFFENSLNVSESSRQLFIHRNTLVYRLDKLQKSTGL
;
A
#
# COMPACT_ATOMS: atom_id res chain seq x y z
N ASN A 1 14.01 -11.66 -17.74
CA ASN A 1 15.15 -11.16 -16.96
C ASN A 1 16.17 -10.57 -17.90
N LEU A 2 16.35 -9.24 -17.86
CA LEU A 2 17.49 -8.61 -18.54
C LEU A 2 18.77 -9.06 -17.85
N LEU A 3 19.77 -9.45 -18.62
CA LEU A 3 21.10 -9.75 -18.08
C LEU A 3 21.67 -8.47 -17.46
N LEU A 4 22.41 -8.58 -16.33
CA LEU A 4 23.02 -7.44 -15.66
C LEU A 4 23.82 -6.56 -16.63
N VAL A 5 24.55 -7.18 -17.56
CA VAL A 5 25.32 -6.49 -18.61
C VAL A 5 24.42 -5.56 -19.44
N ASP A 6 23.21 -5.99 -19.78
CA ASP A 6 22.27 -5.17 -20.55
C ASP A 6 21.75 -3.97 -19.74
N ILE A 7 21.50 -4.15 -18.44
CA ILE A 7 21.05 -3.06 -17.57
C ILE A 7 22.11 -1.97 -17.51
N TYR A 8 23.35 -2.33 -17.19
CA TYR A 8 24.45 -1.38 -17.09
C TYR A 8 24.82 -0.77 -18.45
N GLY A 9 24.76 -1.56 -19.51
CA GLY A 9 25.01 -1.08 -20.89
C GLY A 9 23.96 -0.05 -21.35
N ARG A 10 22.68 -0.26 -21.02
CA ARG A 10 21.60 0.70 -21.30
C ARG A 10 21.73 1.95 -20.44
N ALA A 11 21.99 1.81 -19.16
CA ALA A 11 22.18 2.94 -18.24
C ALA A 11 23.31 3.85 -18.73
N LYS A 12 24.45 3.28 -19.12
CA LYS A 12 25.59 4.03 -19.68
C LYS A 12 25.20 4.80 -20.94
N ARG A 13 24.47 4.17 -21.87
CA ARG A 13 24.02 4.83 -23.12
C ARG A 13 23.06 5.98 -22.87
N LEU A 14 22.25 5.89 -21.81
CA LEU A 14 21.26 6.89 -21.43
C LEU A 14 21.80 7.90 -20.40
N HIS A 15 23.09 7.84 -20.08
CA HIS A 15 23.74 8.67 -19.06
C HIS A 15 23.06 8.62 -17.71
N ILE A 16 22.49 7.45 -17.36
CA ILE A 16 21.87 7.21 -16.05
C ILE A 16 22.96 6.69 -15.09
N GLN A 17 23.09 7.35 -13.96
CA GLN A 17 24.00 6.92 -12.89
C GLN A 17 23.59 5.55 -12.36
N THR A 18 24.54 4.63 -12.21
CA THR A 18 24.26 3.23 -11.84
C THR A 18 24.23 2.98 -10.35
N ASP A 19 24.92 3.81 -9.58
CA ASP A 19 25.19 3.72 -8.15
C ASP A 19 24.56 4.89 -7.36
N ALA A 20 23.37 5.32 -7.75
CA ALA A 20 22.62 6.34 -7.03
C ALA A 20 21.55 5.69 -6.15
N LYS A 21 21.32 6.29 -4.97
CA LYS A 21 20.23 5.90 -4.07
C LYS A 21 18.90 6.29 -4.67
N ARG A 22 18.00 5.31 -4.83
CA ARG A 22 16.69 5.49 -5.47
C ARG A 22 15.58 4.81 -4.71
N VAL A 23 14.37 5.32 -4.88
CA VAL A 23 13.14 4.66 -4.46
C VAL A 23 12.15 4.64 -5.63
N VAL A 24 11.34 3.59 -5.71
CA VAL A 24 10.22 3.53 -6.65
C VAL A 24 8.93 3.81 -5.90
N MET A 25 8.13 4.71 -6.45
CA MET A 25 6.77 4.99 -5.99
C MET A 25 5.80 4.66 -7.12
N ILE A 26 4.61 4.18 -6.77
CA ILE A 26 3.49 3.99 -7.68
C ILE A 26 2.35 4.88 -7.21
N VAL A 27 1.88 5.74 -8.08
CA VAL A 27 0.69 6.57 -7.88
C VAL A 27 -0.45 5.91 -8.63
N GLU A 28 -1.47 5.50 -7.91
CA GLU A 28 -2.73 5.05 -8.51
C GLU A 28 -3.80 6.11 -8.27
N SER A 29 -4.62 6.34 -9.27
CA SER A 29 -5.72 7.29 -9.17
C SER A 29 -6.84 6.91 -10.14
N ASP A 30 -8.09 7.25 -9.77
CA ASP A 30 -9.21 7.15 -10.69
C ASP A 30 -9.14 8.33 -11.66
N ASN A 31 -8.67 8.04 -12.85
CA ASN A 31 -8.59 9.03 -13.91
C ASN A 31 -9.86 8.97 -14.76
N GLY A 32 -10.59 10.08 -14.79
CA GLY A 32 -11.53 10.34 -15.86
C GLY A 32 -10.81 10.43 -17.22
N ARG A 33 -11.57 10.62 -18.30
CA ARG A 33 -11.08 10.61 -19.70
C ARG A 33 -9.96 11.57 -20.05
N ASP A 34 -9.63 12.55 -19.19
CA ASP A 34 -8.56 13.54 -19.37
C ASP A 34 -7.39 13.22 -18.43
N ASN A 35 -6.63 12.20 -18.78
CA ASN A 35 -5.55 11.68 -17.94
C ASN A 35 -4.31 12.58 -17.92
N ASN A 36 -4.19 13.45 -16.93
CA ASN A 36 -3.12 14.45 -16.73
C ASN A 36 -2.27 14.12 -15.50
N ALA A 37 -2.55 12.96 -14.82
CA ALA A 37 -1.86 12.62 -13.57
C ALA A 37 -0.34 12.58 -13.73
N GLN A 38 0.17 12.07 -14.85
CA GLN A 38 1.62 12.05 -15.11
C GLN A 38 2.22 13.46 -15.18
N GLU A 39 1.55 14.41 -15.84
CA GLU A 39 2.02 15.80 -15.93
C GLU A 39 1.93 16.51 -14.57
N LEU A 40 0.84 16.29 -13.85
CA LEU A 40 0.65 16.82 -12.50
C LEU A 40 1.71 16.32 -11.53
N VAL A 41 2.02 15.01 -11.56
CA VAL A 41 3.10 14.43 -10.77
C VAL A 41 4.45 15.05 -11.12
N LYS A 42 4.76 15.25 -12.42
CA LYS A 42 5.99 15.93 -12.86
C LYS A 42 6.05 17.37 -12.34
N ASN A 43 4.93 18.08 -12.32
CA ASN A 43 4.88 19.46 -11.80
C ASN A 43 5.22 19.53 -10.30
N VAL A 44 4.74 18.58 -9.49
CA VAL A 44 5.05 18.49 -8.06
C VAL A 44 6.52 18.18 -7.81
N LEU A 45 7.08 17.24 -8.57
CA LEU A 45 8.48 16.81 -8.40
C LEU A 45 9.47 17.86 -8.93
N GLY A 46 9.00 18.78 -9.78
CA GLY A 46 9.86 19.73 -10.48
C GLY A 46 10.57 19.08 -11.70
N ASN A 47 11.32 19.92 -12.42
CA ASN A 47 12.05 19.48 -13.62
C ASN A 47 13.44 18.89 -13.28
N ASP A 48 13.57 18.12 -12.19
CA ASP A 48 14.83 17.46 -11.90
C ASP A 48 15.02 16.31 -12.90
N LYS A 49 16.05 16.44 -13.76
CA LYS A 49 16.38 15.46 -14.79
C LYS A 49 16.76 14.07 -14.25
N ARG A 50 16.91 13.93 -12.93
CA ARG A 50 17.25 12.70 -12.25
C ARG A 50 16.01 11.88 -11.85
N GLU A 51 14.81 12.47 -11.95
CA GLU A 51 13.56 11.80 -11.64
C GLU A 51 12.89 11.28 -12.91
N PHE A 52 12.46 10.02 -12.86
CA PHE A 52 11.78 9.39 -14.00
C PHE A 52 10.32 9.18 -13.63
N VAL A 53 9.43 9.77 -14.40
CA VAL A 53 7.97 9.66 -14.23
C VAL A 53 7.38 9.10 -15.51
N THR A 54 6.74 7.95 -15.42
CA THR A 54 6.11 7.29 -16.58
C THR A 54 4.73 6.73 -16.20
N ALA A 55 3.75 6.91 -17.08
CA ALA A 55 2.50 6.19 -16.99
C ALA A 55 2.72 4.73 -17.45
N VAL A 56 2.21 3.78 -16.69
CA VAL A 56 2.26 2.35 -17.01
C VAL A 56 0.96 1.91 -17.63
N ASP A 57 -0.14 2.47 -17.18
CA ASP A 57 -1.49 2.29 -17.70
C ASP A 57 -2.33 3.55 -17.42
N GLU A 58 -3.64 3.47 -17.62
CA GLU A 58 -4.56 4.59 -17.48
C GLU A 58 -4.65 5.12 -16.05
N ASN A 59 -4.40 4.28 -15.05
CA ASN A 59 -4.59 4.59 -13.64
C ASN A 59 -3.28 4.68 -12.84
N ASN A 60 -2.17 4.19 -13.39
CA ASN A 60 -0.92 4.04 -12.67
C ASN A 60 0.22 4.85 -13.26
N VAL A 61 0.81 5.70 -12.44
CA VAL A 61 2.04 6.43 -12.73
C VAL A 61 3.16 5.90 -11.84
N VAL A 62 4.28 5.55 -12.45
CA VAL A 62 5.49 5.10 -11.75
C VAL A 62 6.50 6.23 -11.69
N ILE A 63 7.04 6.44 -10.51
CA ILE A 63 8.09 7.41 -10.22
C ILE A 63 9.33 6.65 -9.78
N VAL A 64 10.47 6.89 -10.43
CA VAL A 64 11.77 6.49 -9.90
C VAL A 64 12.47 7.78 -9.45
N LYS A 65 12.55 7.94 -8.13
CA LYS A 65 13.09 9.14 -7.49
C LYS A 65 14.51 8.90 -7.02
N ASP A 66 15.44 9.76 -7.42
CA ASP A 66 16.76 9.82 -6.82
C ASP A 66 16.68 10.45 -5.43
N LEU A 67 17.42 9.89 -4.49
CA LEU A 67 17.49 10.35 -3.11
C LEU A 67 18.91 10.82 -2.80
N ASN A 68 19.04 11.87 -2.01
CA ASN A 68 20.31 12.23 -1.41
C ASN A 68 20.64 11.25 -0.25
N ASP A 69 21.90 11.15 0.13
CA ASP A 69 22.34 10.17 1.15
C ASP A 69 21.69 10.39 2.52
N ASP A 70 21.38 11.62 2.87
CA ASP A 70 20.73 12.03 4.11
C ASP A 70 19.22 11.83 4.12
N GLN A 71 18.60 11.62 2.95
CA GLN A 71 17.15 11.40 2.86
C GLN A 71 16.77 10.00 3.35
N ASN A 72 15.70 9.95 4.14
CA ASN A 72 15.18 8.76 4.76
C ASN A 72 13.69 8.52 4.43
N ASN A 73 13.08 7.50 5.01
CA ASN A 73 11.68 7.16 4.75
C ASN A 73 10.70 8.31 5.05
N ARG A 74 10.99 9.17 6.05
CA ARG A 74 10.13 10.32 6.36
C ARG A 74 10.12 11.35 5.23
N ASP A 75 11.22 11.52 4.52
CA ASP A 75 11.31 12.47 3.40
C ASP A 75 10.60 11.91 2.17
N ILE A 76 10.68 10.59 1.98
CA ILE A 76 9.91 9.86 0.95
C ILE A 76 8.41 10.02 1.23
N ASP A 77 8.01 9.81 2.47
CA ASP A 77 6.61 9.91 2.91
C ASP A 77 6.06 11.33 2.70
N LYS A 78 6.83 12.37 3.08
CA LYS A 78 6.46 13.77 2.82
C LYS A 78 6.29 14.05 1.32
N THR A 79 7.18 13.51 0.48
CA THR A 79 7.06 13.68 -0.97
C THR A 79 5.79 13.01 -1.48
N ALA A 80 5.51 11.77 -1.06
CA ALA A 80 4.30 11.06 -1.43
C ALA A 80 3.03 11.83 -0.99
N GLN A 81 3.00 12.31 0.26
CA GLN A 81 1.87 13.07 0.78
C GLN A 81 1.67 14.40 0.03
N SER A 82 2.76 15.05 -0.40
CA SER A 82 2.68 16.28 -1.21
C SER A 82 2.06 16.00 -2.58
N ILE A 83 2.39 14.86 -3.19
CA ILE A 83 1.81 14.44 -4.47
C ILE A 83 0.31 14.17 -4.30
N VAL A 84 -0.11 13.39 -3.27
CA VAL A 84 -1.53 13.14 -2.97
C VAL A 84 -2.29 14.46 -2.83
N THR A 85 -1.79 15.34 -1.96
CA THR A 85 -2.45 16.62 -1.69
C THR A 85 -2.59 17.47 -2.95
N TYR A 86 -1.57 17.48 -3.80
CA TYR A 86 -1.62 18.26 -5.04
C TYR A 86 -2.61 17.68 -6.03
N LEU A 87 -2.58 16.35 -6.27
CA LEU A 87 -3.50 15.66 -7.18
C LEU A 87 -4.97 15.85 -6.75
N GLN A 88 -5.24 15.73 -5.44
CA GLN A 88 -6.57 15.95 -4.89
C GLN A 88 -7.05 17.42 -5.11
N LYS A 89 -6.17 18.40 -4.98
CA LYS A 89 -6.48 19.81 -5.29
C LYS A 89 -6.81 20.05 -6.77
N GLU A 90 -6.17 19.31 -7.65
CA GLU A 90 -6.42 19.36 -9.10
C GLU A 90 -7.68 18.55 -9.50
N GLY A 91 -8.42 18.00 -8.53
CA GLY A 91 -9.68 17.30 -8.75
C GLY A 91 -9.55 15.80 -9.07
N ILE A 92 -8.35 15.23 -8.92
CA ILE A 92 -8.16 13.78 -9.07
C ILE A 92 -8.62 13.09 -7.80
N THR A 93 -9.46 12.06 -7.94
CA THR A 93 -10.04 11.31 -6.82
C THR A 93 -9.36 9.95 -6.63
N ASN A 94 -9.57 9.35 -5.46
CA ASN A 94 -9.06 8.02 -5.11
C ASN A 94 -7.55 7.87 -5.38
N VAL A 95 -6.76 8.85 -4.90
CA VAL A 95 -5.31 8.86 -5.09
C VAL A 95 -4.67 8.03 -3.99
N HIS A 96 -4.00 6.95 -4.38
CA HIS A 96 -3.18 6.13 -3.49
C HIS A 96 -1.74 6.10 -3.98
N ILE A 97 -0.80 6.26 -3.06
CA ILE A 97 0.63 6.17 -3.36
C ILE A 97 1.25 5.07 -2.50
N ALA A 98 1.96 4.17 -3.14
CA ALA A 98 2.76 3.19 -2.44
C ALA A 98 4.21 3.26 -2.87
N TYR A 99 5.15 2.99 -1.96
CA TYR A 99 6.57 2.99 -2.28
C TYR A 99 7.33 1.80 -1.67
N GLY A 100 8.35 1.38 -2.41
CA GLY A 100 9.25 0.30 -2.01
C GLY A 100 10.37 0.78 -1.07
N THR A 101 11.31 -0.11 -0.77
CA THR A 101 12.54 0.26 -0.06
C THR A 101 13.50 0.98 -1.00
N SER A 102 14.31 1.90 -0.43
CA SER A 102 15.38 2.54 -1.18
C SER A 102 16.46 1.53 -1.56
N VAL A 103 17.04 1.72 -2.74
CA VAL A 103 18.08 0.88 -3.31
C VAL A 103 19.24 1.75 -3.77
N ASN A 104 20.46 1.21 -3.77
CA ASN A 104 21.68 1.96 -4.10
C ASN A 104 22.21 1.66 -5.50
N GLU A 105 21.68 0.63 -6.16
CA GLU A 105 22.13 0.24 -7.50
C GLU A 105 20.97 0.13 -8.48
N ILE A 106 21.21 0.50 -9.74
CA ILE A 106 20.19 0.48 -10.79
C ILE A 106 19.58 -0.90 -11.01
N LYS A 107 20.35 -1.97 -10.82
CA LYS A 107 19.84 -3.36 -10.95
C LYS A 107 18.74 -3.70 -9.96
N ASP A 108 18.73 -3.03 -8.80
CA ASP A 108 17.79 -3.26 -7.70
C ASP A 108 16.51 -2.42 -7.80
N VAL A 109 16.42 -1.48 -8.75
CA VAL A 109 15.23 -0.65 -8.96
C VAL A 109 13.99 -1.51 -9.22
N SER A 110 14.15 -2.64 -9.92
CA SER A 110 13.06 -3.59 -10.15
C SER A 110 12.54 -4.24 -8.86
N ARG A 111 13.39 -4.39 -7.84
CA ARG A 111 12.99 -4.87 -6.52
C ARG A 111 12.12 -3.82 -5.81
N SER A 112 12.59 -2.57 -5.76
CA SER A 112 11.83 -1.46 -5.19
C SER A 112 10.46 -1.28 -5.87
N TYR A 113 10.38 -1.48 -7.20
CA TYR A 113 9.12 -1.48 -7.94
C TYR A 113 8.16 -2.60 -7.50
N LYS A 114 8.67 -3.83 -7.35
CA LYS A 114 7.85 -4.98 -6.90
C LYS A 114 7.33 -4.78 -5.47
N GLU A 115 8.17 -4.21 -4.62
CA GLU A 115 7.81 -3.84 -3.25
C GLU A 115 6.73 -2.75 -3.22
N ALA A 116 6.87 -1.69 -4.04
CA ALA A 116 5.87 -0.64 -4.17
C ALA A 116 4.53 -1.19 -4.68
N LYS A 117 4.57 -2.07 -5.69
CA LYS A 117 3.36 -2.72 -6.21
C LYS A 117 2.67 -3.58 -5.14
N MET A 118 3.44 -4.38 -4.40
CA MET A 118 2.89 -5.16 -3.28
C MET A 118 2.31 -4.23 -2.20
N ALA A 119 2.98 -3.12 -1.88
CA ALA A 119 2.48 -2.16 -0.91
C ALA A 119 1.14 -1.54 -1.35
N LEU A 120 0.98 -1.26 -2.64
CA LEU A 120 -0.27 -0.76 -3.19
C LEU A 120 -1.39 -1.80 -3.07
N ASP A 121 -1.13 -3.04 -3.49
CA ASP A 121 -2.13 -4.12 -3.49
C ASP A 121 -2.54 -4.52 -2.06
N VAL A 122 -1.57 -4.69 -1.17
CA VAL A 122 -1.80 -5.03 0.25
C VAL A 122 -2.46 -3.87 0.99
N GLY A 123 -2.04 -2.64 0.65
CA GLY A 123 -2.58 -1.43 1.24
C GLY A 123 -4.07 -1.28 1.05
N LYS A 124 -4.56 -1.53 -0.15
CA LYS A 124 -6.01 -1.50 -0.44
C LYS A 124 -6.83 -2.48 0.39
N ILE A 125 -6.22 -3.60 0.79
CA ILE A 125 -6.90 -4.64 1.57
C ILE A 125 -6.87 -4.31 3.06
N PHE A 126 -5.71 -3.90 3.59
CA PHE A 126 -5.48 -3.82 5.03
C PHE A 126 -5.40 -2.37 5.57
N PHE A 127 -5.23 -1.38 4.70
CA PHE A 127 -5.02 0.04 5.06
C PHE A 127 -5.81 0.97 4.15
N SER A 128 -7.07 0.63 3.90
CA SER A 128 -7.96 1.37 2.97
C SER A 128 -8.23 2.82 3.36
N ASP A 129 -7.93 3.19 4.61
CA ASP A 129 -8.03 4.54 5.15
C ASP A 129 -6.79 5.41 4.91
N ARG A 130 -5.75 4.84 4.29
CA ARG A 130 -4.48 5.52 4.05
C ARG A 130 -4.25 5.77 2.57
N ASP A 131 -3.90 7.01 2.26
CA ASP A 131 -3.53 7.42 0.89
C ASP A 131 -2.07 7.09 0.56
N VAL A 132 -1.20 6.98 1.56
CA VAL A 132 0.24 6.70 1.40
C VAL A 132 0.63 5.46 2.20
N ILE A 133 1.30 4.51 1.54
CA ILE A 133 1.68 3.22 2.13
C ILE A 133 3.12 2.87 1.79
N ALA A 134 3.94 2.67 2.82
CA ALA A 134 5.30 2.16 2.67
C ALA A 134 5.33 0.62 2.70
N TYR A 135 6.13 0.01 1.85
CA TYR A 135 6.35 -1.45 1.89
C TYR A 135 6.83 -1.94 3.27
N SER A 136 7.65 -1.14 3.96
CA SER A 136 8.15 -1.45 5.29
C SER A 136 7.07 -1.51 6.37
N GLU A 137 5.90 -0.90 6.14
CA GLU A 137 4.79 -0.83 7.10
C GLU A 137 3.78 -1.96 6.95
N LEU A 138 3.87 -2.78 5.91
CA LEU A 138 2.89 -3.83 5.62
C LEU A 138 2.83 -4.93 6.69
N GLY A 139 3.89 -5.08 7.49
CA GLY A 139 3.93 -6.07 8.55
C GLY A 139 3.60 -7.49 8.05
N ILE A 140 2.67 -8.13 8.75
CA ILE A 140 2.19 -9.48 8.42
C ILE A 140 1.36 -9.51 7.12
N GLY A 141 0.77 -8.39 6.70
CA GLY A 141 -0.05 -8.31 5.49
C GLY A 141 0.68 -8.79 4.23
N ARG A 142 2.00 -8.49 4.12
CA ARG A 142 2.81 -8.97 2.99
C ARG A 142 3.01 -10.49 2.98
N LEU A 143 2.98 -11.16 4.13
CA LEU A 143 3.06 -12.62 4.20
C LEU A 143 1.72 -13.23 3.81
N ILE A 144 0.63 -12.72 4.34
CA ILE A 144 -0.72 -13.19 4.03
C ILE A 144 -1.01 -13.04 2.54
N TYR A 145 -0.66 -11.90 1.95
CA TYR A 145 -0.87 -11.64 0.52
C TYR A 145 -0.11 -12.62 -0.39
N GLN A 146 1.02 -13.16 0.06
CA GLN A 146 1.81 -14.13 -0.70
C GLN A 146 1.34 -15.58 -0.54
N LEU A 147 0.39 -15.86 0.37
CA LEU A 147 -0.13 -17.22 0.55
C LEU A 147 -0.96 -17.65 -0.68
N PRO A 148 -0.78 -18.89 -1.14
CA PRO A 148 -1.64 -19.43 -2.19
C PRO A 148 -3.12 -19.43 -1.77
N ILE A 149 -4.01 -18.98 -2.65
CA ILE A 149 -5.45 -18.94 -2.38
C ILE A 149 -6.01 -20.27 -1.87
N PRO A 150 -5.61 -21.46 -2.42
CA PRO A 150 -6.08 -22.73 -1.88
C PRO A 150 -5.70 -22.95 -0.41
N LEU A 151 -4.51 -22.50 -0.01
CA LEU A 151 -4.06 -22.60 1.39
C LEU A 151 -4.90 -21.69 2.29
N CYS A 152 -5.18 -20.46 1.87
CA CYS A 152 -6.06 -19.55 2.60
C CYS A 152 -7.46 -20.14 2.79
N LYS A 153 -8.05 -20.69 1.72
CA LYS A 153 -9.38 -21.34 1.77
C LYS A 153 -9.40 -22.55 2.69
N MET A 154 -8.35 -23.37 2.67
CA MET A 154 -8.21 -24.52 3.56
C MET A 154 -8.18 -24.06 5.03
N PHE A 155 -7.34 -23.08 5.34
CA PHE A 155 -7.21 -22.51 6.69
C PHE A 155 -8.54 -21.91 7.20
N ILE A 156 -9.23 -21.11 6.35
CA ILE A 156 -10.54 -20.54 6.70
C ILE A 156 -11.54 -21.66 7.02
N LYS A 157 -11.59 -22.73 6.20
CA LYS A 157 -12.49 -23.86 6.42
C LYS A 157 -12.18 -24.60 7.72
N GLU A 158 -10.91 -24.77 8.08
CA GLU A 158 -10.49 -25.42 9.33
C GLU A 158 -10.87 -24.57 10.55
N ILE A 159 -10.67 -23.25 10.48
CA ILE A 159 -10.95 -22.33 11.60
C ILE A 159 -12.45 -22.16 11.82
N PHE A 160 -13.23 -22.07 10.77
CA PHE A 160 -14.67 -21.75 10.86
C PHE A 160 -15.58 -23.01 10.81
N ASP A 161 -15.02 -24.21 10.86
CA ASP A 161 -15.73 -25.51 10.88
C ASP A 161 -16.89 -25.57 9.85
N GLY A 162 -16.61 -25.09 8.64
CA GLY A 162 -17.57 -25.11 7.53
C GLY A 162 -18.47 -23.87 7.42
N ASN A 163 -18.43 -22.96 8.39
CA ASN A 163 -19.01 -21.62 8.24
C ASN A 163 -18.06 -20.72 7.41
N SER A 164 -18.56 -19.61 6.88
CA SER A 164 -17.75 -18.65 6.13
C SER A 164 -17.70 -17.31 6.86
N PRO A 165 -16.55 -16.60 6.85
CA PRO A 165 -16.53 -15.19 7.25
C PRO A 165 -17.52 -14.32 6.46
N ASP A 166 -17.90 -14.74 5.24
CA ASP A 166 -18.87 -14.06 4.38
C ASP A 166 -20.30 -14.13 4.95
N ASP A 167 -20.56 -15.03 5.90
CA ASP A 167 -21.84 -15.16 6.57
C ASP A 167 -22.03 -14.14 7.72
N PHE A 168 -20.99 -13.38 8.04
CA PHE A 168 -21.07 -12.35 9.08
C PHE A 168 -21.82 -11.12 8.56
N ASP A 169 -22.75 -10.65 9.38
CA ASP A 169 -23.42 -9.38 9.12
C ASP A 169 -22.46 -8.19 9.30
N GLU A 170 -22.84 -7.05 8.76
CA GLU A 170 -22.04 -5.83 8.78
C GLU A 170 -21.75 -5.35 10.21
N GLU A 171 -22.68 -5.58 11.14
CA GLU A 171 -22.51 -5.25 12.56
C GLU A 171 -21.39 -6.08 13.20
N THR A 172 -21.34 -7.37 12.90
CA THR A 172 -20.31 -8.30 13.37
C THR A 172 -18.94 -7.93 12.81
N LEU A 173 -18.84 -7.69 11.49
CA LEU A 173 -17.60 -7.28 10.83
C LEU A 173 -17.08 -5.96 11.41
N THR A 174 -17.95 -4.98 11.59
CA THR A 174 -17.61 -3.69 12.19
C THR A 174 -17.11 -3.87 13.64
N THR A 175 -17.75 -4.75 14.41
CA THR A 175 -17.36 -5.05 15.79
C THR A 175 -15.96 -5.69 15.84
N ILE A 176 -15.69 -6.67 14.96
CA ILE A 176 -14.38 -7.34 14.85
C ILE A 176 -13.30 -6.33 14.49
N ASN A 177 -13.51 -5.55 13.42
CA ASN A 177 -12.54 -4.57 12.96
C ASN A 177 -12.19 -3.56 14.04
N LYS A 178 -13.18 -2.96 14.69
CA LYS A 178 -12.96 -2.00 15.78
C LYS A 178 -12.27 -2.61 16.99
N PHE A 179 -12.52 -3.87 17.28
CA PHE A 179 -11.86 -4.57 18.37
C PHE A 179 -10.37 -4.80 18.09
N PHE A 180 -10.01 -5.19 16.88
CA PHE A 180 -8.61 -5.33 16.46
C PHE A 180 -7.90 -3.98 16.32
N GLU A 181 -8.51 -2.97 15.70
CA GLU A 181 -7.96 -1.61 15.58
C GLU A 181 -7.57 -1.02 16.94
N ASN A 182 -8.34 -1.32 17.97
CA ASN A 182 -8.08 -0.88 19.34
C ASN A 182 -7.24 -1.88 20.16
N SER A 183 -6.47 -2.74 19.52
CA SER A 183 -5.59 -3.71 20.18
C SER A 183 -6.31 -4.56 21.22
N LEU A 184 -7.51 -5.03 20.90
CA LEU A 184 -8.38 -5.85 21.75
C LEU A 184 -8.85 -5.15 23.04
N ASN A 185 -8.84 -3.83 23.07
CA ASN A 185 -9.30 -3.05 24.21
C ASN A 185 -10.82 -2.87 24.19
N VAL A 186 -11.53 -3.65 25.00
CA VAL A 186 -13.00 -3.64 25.09
C VAL A 186 -13.57 -2.24 25.38
N SER A 187 -12.94 -1.49 26.29
CA SER A 187 -13.47 -0.17 26.70
C SER A 187 -13.34 0.86 25.57
N GLU A 188 -12.20 0.88 24.88
CA GLU A 188 -11.97 1.80 23.77
C GLU A 188 -12.83 1.41 22.57
N SER A 189 -12.91 0.12 22.24
CA SER A 189 -13.74 -0.38 21.13
C SER A 189 -15.22 -0.08 21.34
N SER A 190 -15.74 -0.28 22.56
CA SER A 190 -17.16 0.04 22.86
C SER A 190 -17.45 1.53 22.72
N ARG A 191 -16.50 2.39 23.12
CA ARG A 191 -16.62 3.85 22.97
C ARG A 191 -16.68 4.25 21.48
N GLN A 192 -15.80 3.69 20.66
CA GLN A 192 -15.76 3.99 19.23
C GLN A 192 -16.95 3.41 18.45
N LEU A 193 -17.52 2.28 18.93
CA LEU A 193 -18.73 1.70 18.38
C LEU A 193 -20.02 2.37 18.90
N PHE A 194 -19.90 3.34 19.82
CA PHE A 194 -21.04 3.99 20.46
C PHE A 194 -22.01 3.03 21.14
N ILE A 195 -21.49 1.93 21.74
CA ILE A 195 -22.26 0.93 22.46
C ILE A 195 -21.77 0.78 23.91
N HIS A 196 -22.63 0.23 24.77
CA HIS A 196 -22.22 -0.09 26.13
C HIS A 196 -21.20 -1.25 26.14
N ARG A 197 -20.23 -1.20 27.07
CA ARG A 197 -19.20 -2.24 27.21
C ARG A 197 -19.79 -3.66 27.29
N ASN A 198 -20.86 -3.86 28.01
CA ASN A 198 -21.50 -5.18 28.17
C ASN A 198 -22.10 -5.67 26.84
N THR A 199 -22.58 -4.77 26.00
CA THR A 199 -23.07 -5.10 24.64
C THR A 199 -21.94 -5.60 23.77
N LEU A 200 -20.76 -4.96 23.84
CA LEU A 200 -19.59 -5.42 23.10
C LEU A 200 -19.14 -6.82 23.58
N VAL A 201 -19.05 -7.02 24.89
CA VAL A 201 -18.69 -8.34 25.47
C VAL A 201 -19.68 -9.41 25.00
N TYR A 202 -20.97 -9.14 25.05
CA TYR A 202 -22.00 -10.06 24.56
C TYR A 202 -21.82 -10.41 23.07
N ARG A 203 -21.51 -9.41 22.23
CA ARG A 203 -21.25 -9.65 20.79
C ARG A 203 -20.01 -10.53 20.57
N LEU A 204 -18.93 -10.26 21.30
CA LEU A 204 -17.70 -11.05 21.24
C LEU A 204 -17.94 -12.49 21.73
N ASP A 205 -18.67 -12.68 22.85
CA ASP A 205 -19.03 -14.01 23.35
C ASP A 205 -19.91 -14.79 22.35
N LYS A 206 -20.85 -14.09 21.69
CA LYS A 206 -21.67 -14.69 20.63
C LYS A 206 -20.81 -15.13 19.44
N LEU A 207 -19.88 -14.27 19.03
CA LEU A 207 -18.94 -14.57 17.94
C LEU A 207 -18.07 -15.77 18.29
N GLN A 208 -17.48 -15.80 19.47
CA GLN A 208 -16.67 -16.93 19.96
C GLN A 208 -17.46 -18.25 19.92
N LYS A 209 -18.70 -18.25 20.39
CA LYS A 209 -19.56 -19.44 20.35
C LYS A 209 -19.93 -19.89 18.95
N SER A 210 -20.09 -18.96 18.01
CA SER A 210 -20.45 -19.28 16.61
C SER A 210 -19.27 -19.76 15.79
N THR A 211 -18.05 -19.34 16.11
CA THR A 211 -16.83 -19.69 15.38
C THR A 211 -16.02 -20.79 16.06
N GLY A 212 -16.23 -21.03 17.35
CA GLY A 212 -15.42 -21.96 18.13
C GLY A 212 -14.02 -21.43 18.51
N LEU A 213 -13.74 -20.15 18.25
CA LEU A 213 -12.44 -19.49 18.49
C LEU A 213 -12.33 -18.91 19.91
#